data_429edd83b9dede377954ca98e12e905a
#
_entry.id   429edd83b9dede377954ca98e12e905a
#
_cell.length_a   1.000
_cell.length_b   1.000
_cell.length_c   1.000
_cell.angle_alpha   90.00
_cell.angle_beta   90.00
_cell.angle_gamma   90.00
#
_symmetry.space_group_name_H-M   'P 1'
#
loop_
_entity.id
_entity.type
_entity.pdbx_description
1 polymer ?
#
loop_
_entity_poly.entity_id
_entity_poly.type
_entity_poly.pdbx_seq_one_letter_code
_entity_poly.pdbx_strand_id
1 'polypeptide(L)'
;MTYVLFVCNHNAGRSQMAQAFFERDAPPGAEAESAGTNPGEQVWPEVVEAMREVGIDLSLRTPKKLTVEMQQRADLAVTMGCGDACPYVPTTVEDWDLPDPAGRPIDEVRKVRDTIEQRVKQLIAERIVPS
;
A
#
# COMPACT_ATOMS: atom_id res chain seq x y z
N MET A 1 -18.98 -6.28 -0.90
CA MET A 1 -17.56 -6.33 -0.45
C MET A 1 -16.79 -5.23 -1.14
N THR A 2 -15.94 -4.54 -0.43
CA THR A 2 -15.10 -3.49 -1.00
C THR A 2 -13.68 -4.01 -1.17
N TYR A 3 -13.13 -3.85 -2.37
CA TYR A 3 -11.80 -4.31 -2.70
C TYR A 3 -10.91 -3.10 -3.05
N VAL A 4 -9.86 -2.88 -2.27
CA VAL A 4 -8.97 -1.73 -2.42
C VAL A 4 -7.61 -2.17 -2.97
N LEU A 5 -7.14 -1.46 -3.98
CA LEU A 5 -5.84 -1.74 -4.60
C LEU A 5 -4.88 -0.58 -4.30
N PHE A 6 -3.74 -0.92 -3.69
CA PHE A 6 -2.65 0.04 -3.44
C PHE A 6 -1.54 -0.18 -4.45
N VAL A 7 -1.16 0.87 -5.17
CA VAL A 7 -0.16 0.78 -6.24
C VAL A 7 0.99 1.73 -5.97
N CYS A 8 2.21 1.22 -6.01
CA CYS A 8 3.41 2.05 -6.02
C CYS A 8 4.38 1.50 -7.08
N ASN A 9 5.60 2.02 -7.13
CA ASN A 9 6.54 1.61 -8.16
C ASN A 9 7.02 0.17 -7.96
N HIS A 10 7.63 -0.13 -6.81
CA HIS A 10 8.30 -1.41 -6.58
C HIS A 10 7.50 -2.43 -5.78
N ASN A 11 6.40 -2.03 -5.16
CA ASN A 11 5.63 -2.89 -4.23
C ASN A 11 6.51 -3.54 -3.16
N ALA A 12 7.58 -2.85 -2.78
CA ALA A 12 8.55 -3.31 -1.79
C ALA A 12 8.54 -2.48 -0.52
N GLY A 13 7.74 -1.42 -0.46
CA GLY A 13 7.67 -0.52 0.68
C GLY A 13 6.27 0.05 0.86
N ARG A 14 5.99 1.20 0.24
CA ARG A 14 4.77 2.00 0.51
C ARG A 14 3.47 1.22 0.37
N SER A 15 3.26 0.55 -0.76
CA SER A 15 2.01 -0.18 -0.99
C SER A 15 1.87 -1.42 -0.11
N GLN A 16 2.98 -2.07 0.23
CA GLN A 16 2.96 -3.19 1.17
C GLN A 16 2.54 -2.74 2.57
N MET A 17 3.08 -1.61 3.02
CA MET A 17 2.69 -1.04 4.32
C MET A 17 1.21 -0.66 4.33
N ALA A 18 0.73 -0.02 3.25
CA ALA A 18 -0.67 0.38 3.15
C ALA A 18 -1.62 -0.82 3.18
N GLN A 19 -1.29 -1.86 2.43
CA GLN A 19 -2.10 -3.09 2.44
C GLN A 19 -2.16 -3.68 3.84
N ALA A 20 -1.03 -3.76 4.53
CA ALA A 20 -0.96 -4.35 5.86
C ALA A 20 -1.79 -3.57 6.89
N PHE A 21 -1.70 -2.25 6.87
CA PHE A 21 -2.50 -1.42 7.78
C PHE A 21 -3.99 -1.54 7.45
N PHE A 22 -4.34 -1.60 6.17
CA PHE A 22 -5.74 -1.78 5.77
C PHE A 22 -6.28 -3.12 6.27
N GLU A 23 -5.53 -4.19 6.08
CA GLU A 23 -5.94 -5.52 6.54
C GLU A 23 -6.13 -5.57 8.06
N ARG A 24 -5.28 -4.84 8.80
CA ARG A 24 -5.38 -4.78 10.26
C ARG A 24 -6.63 -4.02 10.72
N ASP A 25 -6.95 -2.91 10.06
CA ASP A 25 -7.93 -1.93 10.56
C ASP A 25 -9.28 -1.96 9.85
N ALA A 26 -9.39 -2.59 8.68
CA ALA A 26 -10.62 -2.58 7.90
C ALA A 26 -11.72 -3.45 8.51
N PRO A 27 -12.99 -3.05 8.36
CA PRO A 27 -14.10 -3.87 8.86
C PRO A 27 -14.29 -5.13 8.01
N PRO A 28 -15.05 -6.13 8.51
CA PRO A 28 -15.40 -7.30 7.71
C PRO A 28 -16.07 -6.91 6.39
N GLY A 29 -15.76 -7.62 5.33
CA GLY A 29 -16.29 -7.34 4.00
C GLY A 29 -15.41 -6.42 3.18
N ALA A 30 -14.30 -5.92 3.73
CA ALA A 30 -13.33 -5.10 3.00
C ALA A 30 -12.02 -5.85 2.87
N GLU A 31 -11.44 -5.86 1.67
CA GLU A 31 -10.17 -6.51 1.39
C GLU A 31 -9.24 -5.57 0.65
N ALA A 32 -7.96 -5.86 0.72
CA ALA A 32 -6.94 -5.07 0.04
C ALA A 32 -5.92 -5.95 -0.67
N GLU A 33 -5.35 -5.38 -1.71
CA GLU A 33 -4.24 -5.97 -2.44
C GLU A 33 -3.27 -4.84 -2.78
N SER A 34 -2.02 -5.17 -3.04
CA SER A 34 -1.03 -4.18 -3.46
C SER A 34 -0.22 -4.73 -4.63
N ALA A 35 0.31 -3.82 -5.44
CA ALA A 35 1.10 -4.19 -6.60
C ALA A 35 2.03 -3.05 -7.00
N GLY A 36 3.00 -3.36 -7.85
CA GLY A 36 3.96 -2.39 -8.36
C GLY A 36 4.02 -2.41 -9.87
N THR A 37 4.32 -1.26 -10.45
CA THR A 37 4.54 -1.15 -11.90
C THR A 37 5.85 -1.78 -12.31
N ASN A 38 6.84 -1.82 -11.39
CA ASN A 38 8.15 -2.42 -11.59
C ASN A 38 8.56 -3.12 -10.29
N PRO A 39 7.98 -4.30 -9.98
CA PRO A 39 8.16 -4.92 -8.67
C PRO A 39 9.59 -5.30 -8.37
N GLY A 40 10.02 -5.07 -7.13
CA GLY A 40 11.30 -5.52 -6.63
C GLY A 40 11.29 -7.01 -6.33
N GLU A 41 12.40 -7.52 -5.86
CA GLU A 41 12.54 -8.95 -5.54
C GLU A 41 11.96 -9.30 -4.16
N GLN A 42 12.02 -8.36 -3.22
CA GLN A 42 11.54 -8.57 -1.86
C GLN A 42 11.15 -7.24 -1.24
N VAL A 43 10.39 -7.30 -0.15
CA VAL A 43 10.12 -6.13 0.67
C VAL A 43 11.44 -5.68 1.30
N TRP A 44 11.71 -4.38 1.25
CA TRP A 44 13.00 -3.87 1.75
C TRP A 44 13.16 -4.14 3.25
N PRO A 45 14.38 -4.54 3.68
CA PRO A 45 14.61 -4.88 5.10
C PRO A 45 14.25 -3.78 6.08
N GLU A 46 14.49 -2.53 5.75
CA GLU A 46 14.15 -1.39 6.60
C GLU A 46 12.63 -1.27 6.77
N VAL A 47 11.87 -1.61 5.74
CA VAL A 47 10.41 -1.61 5.80
C VAL A 47 9.93 -2.77 6.67
N VAL A 48 10.51 -3.95 6.52
CA VAL A 48 10.18 -5.09 7.38
C VAL A 48 10.43 -4.74 8.84
N GLU A 49 11.58 -4.12 9.14
CA GLU A 49 11.91 -3.72 10.50
C GLU A 49 10.94 -2.67 11.06
N ALA A 50 10.64 -1.64 10.28
CA ALA A 50 9.72 -0.59 10.72
C ALA A 50 8.32 -1.13 10.98
N MET A 51 7.85 -2.06 10.17
CA MET A 51 6.52 -2.66 10.38
C MET A 51 6.50 -3.62 11.56
N ARG A 52 7.61 -4.32 11.81
CA ARG A 52 7.72 -5.19 12.98
C ARG A 52 7.57 -4.40 14.28
N GLU A 53 8.04 -3.16 14.30
CA GLU A 53 7.91 -2.28 15.46
C GLU A 53 6.45 -2.02 15.84
N VAL A 54 5.54 -2.09 14.89
CA VAL A 54 4.10 -1.91 15.13
C VAL A 54 3.32 -3.21 15.10
N GLY A 55 4.02 -4.34 15.23
CA GLY A 55 3.40 -5.65 15.36
C GLY A 55 3.03 -6.34 14.06
N ILE A 56 3.54 -5.87 12.92
CA ILE A 56 3.21 -6.44 11.61
C ILE A 56 4.48 -7.02 10.97
N ASP A 57 4.41 -8.29 10.55
CA ASP A 57 5.52 -8.98 9.91
C ASP A 57 5.32 -9.04 8.40
N LEU A 58 6.14 -8.31 7.65
CA LEU A 58 6.13 -8.33 6.19
C LEU A 58 7.22 -9.22 5.59
N SER A 59 7.96 -9.97 6.41
CA SER A 59 9.10 -10.76 5.93
C SER A 59 8.69 -11.86 4.95
N LEU A 60 7.44 -12.32 4.99
CA LEU A 60 6.94 -13.36 4.09
C LEU A 60 6.19 -12.81 2.88
N ARG A 61 6.10 -11.50 2.75
CA ARG A 61 5.43 -10.88 1.61
C ARG A 61 6.37 -10.77 0.42
N THR A 62 5.80 -10.93 -0.77
CA THR A 62 6.56 -10.83 -2.04
C THR A 62 5.94 -9.71 -2.88
N PRO A 63 6.76 -8.81 -3.44
CA PRO A 63 6.26 -7.82 -4.39
C PRO A 63 5.58 -8.48 -5.59
N LYS A 64 4.48 -7.87 -6.05
CA LYS A 64 3.67 -8.37 -7.15
C LYS A 64 3.57 -7.33 -8.24
N LYS A 65 3.52 -7.81 -9.48
CA LYS A 65 3.32 -6.94 -10.63
C LYS A 65 1.85 -6.56 -10.76
N LEU A 66 1.60 -5.28 -11.04
CA LEU A 66 0.25 -4.79 -11.32
C LEU A 66 -0.29 -5.48 -12.59
N THR A 67 -1.49 -6.05 -12.49
CA THR A 67 -2.15 -6.74 -13.61
C THR A 67 -3.46 -6.06 -13.96
N VAL A 68 -3.97 -6.37 -15.16
CA VAL A 68 -5.26 -5.85 -15.61
C VAL A 68 -6.37 -6.39 -14.71
N GLU A 69 -6.28 -7.65 -14.30
CA GLU A 69 -7.28 -8.29 -13.42
C GLU A 69 -7.38 -7.58 -12.07
N MET A 70 -6.26 -7.18 -11.50
CA MET A 70 -6.23 -6.42 -10.26
C MET A 70 -6.97 -5.10 -10.41
N GLN A 71 -6.75 -4.40 -11.51
CA GLN A 71 -7.39 -3.13 -11.79
C GLN A 71 -8.90 -3.29 -11.99
N GLN A 72 -9.30 -4.35 -12.67
CA GLN A 72 -10.72 -4.63 -12.92
C GLN A 72 -11.48 -5.01 -11.65
N ARG A 73 -10.82 -5.73 -10.72
CA ARG A 73 -11.44 -6.12 -9.45
C ARG A 73 -11.57 -4.98 -8.47
N ALA A 74 -10.73 -3.95 -8.57
CA ALA A 74 -10.67 -2.91 -7.57
C ALA A 74 -11.91 -2.02 -7.59
N ASP A 75 -12.52 -1.82 -6.43
CA ASP A 75 -13.58 -0.84 -6.25
C ASP A 75 -12.97 0.54 -6.02
N LEU A 76 -11.85 0.58 -5.31
CA LEU A 76 -11.10 1.79 -5.05
C LEU A 76 -9.61 1.51 -5.30
N ALA A 77 -8.89 2.48 -5.83
CA ALA A 77 -7.46 2.37 -6.00
C ALA A 77 -6.75 3.61 -5.46
N VAL A 78 -5.59 3.38 -4.84
CA VAL A 78 -4.73 4.43 -4.31
C VAL A 78 -3.35 4.25 -4.93
N THR A 79 -2.85 5.30 -5.58
CA THR A 79 -1.49 5.30 -6.13
C THR A 79 -0.55 6.06 -5.19
N MET A 80 0.71 5.67 -5.15
CA MET A 80 1.68 6.20 -4.20
C MET A 80 3.02 6.47 -4.87
N GLY A 81 3.16 7.68 -5.42
CA GLY A 81 4.46 8.15 -5.86
C GLY A 81 5.06 7.43 -7.05
N CYS A 82 4.27 6.76 -7.89
CA CYS A 82 4.79 6.15 -9.10
C CYS A 82 4.88 7.12 -10.29
N GLY A 83 4.37 8.34 -10.11
CA GLY A 83 4.45 9.36 -11.14
C GLY A 83 3.85 8.92 -12.47
N ASP A 84 4.55 9.22 -13.57
CA ASP A 84 4.09 8.85 -14.91
C ASP A 84 4.14 7.35 -15.17
N ALA A 85 4.82 6.59 -14.31
CA ALA A 85 4.89 5.12 -14.42
C ALA A 85 3.61 4.44 -13.95
N CYS A 86 2.74 5.13 -13.22
CA CYS A 86 1.45 4.58 -12.82
C CYS A 86 0.52 4.54 -14.03
N PRO A 87 -0.04 3.36 -14.35
CA PRO A 87 -1.03 3.30 -15.41
C PRO A 87 -2.32 3.99 -14.97
N TYR A 88 -3.11 4.39 -15.94
CA TYR A 88 -4.43 4.93 -15.64
C TYR A 88 -5.30 3.83 -15.02
N VAL A 89 -5.79 4.09 -13.80
CA VAL A 89 -6.70 3.19 -13.11
C VAL A 89 -8.02 3.93 -12.93
N PRO A 90 -9.09 3.50 -13.61
CA PRO A 90 -10.36 4.24 -13.62
C PRO A 90 -10.98 4.45 -12.23
N THR A 91 -10.66 3.59 -11.28
CA THR A 91 -11.20 3.65 -9.94
C THR A 91 -10.28 4.37 -8.95
N THR A 92 -9.23 5.05 -9.44
CA THR A 92 -8.29 5.78 -8.57
C THR A 92 -9.03 6.91 -7.85
N VAL A 93 -9.03 6.88 -6.53
CA VAL A 93 -9.69 7.88 -5.69
C VAL A 93 -8.72 8.85 -5.07
N GLU A 94 -7.46 8.44 -4.89
CA GLU A 94 -6.42 9.27 -4.27
C GLU A 94 -5.07 8.92 -4.85
N ASP A 95 -4.20 9.93 -4.90
CA ASP A 95 -2.78 9.75 -5.19
C ASP A 95 -2.01 10.30 -3.99
N TRP A 96 -1.37 9.42 -3.23
CA TRP A 96 -0.61 9.81 -2.05
C TRP A 96 0.82 10.11 -2.45
N ASP A 97 1.19 11.38 -2.41
CA ASP A 97 2.55 11.82 -2.74
C ASP A 97 3.44 11.58 -1.51
N LEU A 98 4.04 10.40 -1.46
CA LEU A 98 4.88 9.97 -0.35
C LEU A 98 6.29 9.69 -0.84
N PRO A 99 7.32 10.06 -0.03
CA PRO A 99 8.70 9.74 -0.39
C PRO A 99 8.92 8.23 -0.43
N ASP A 100 9.76 7.80 -1.38
CA ASP A 100 10.14 6.40 -1.49
C ASP A 100 11.11 6.06 -0.33
N PRO A 101 10.80 5.06 0.50
CA PRO A 101 11.68 4.71 1.62
C PRO A 101 12.94 3.94 1.19
N ALA A 102 13.08 3.56 -0.07
CA ALA A 102 14.24 2.81 -0.54
C ALA A 102 15.54 3.54 -0.26
N GLY A 103 16.49 2.83 0.36
CA GLY A 103 17.82 3.38 0.65
C GLY A 103 17.84 4.49 1.70
N ARG A 104 16.75 4.72 2.40
CA ARG A 104 16.67 5.75 3.43
C ARG A 104 16.95 5.17 4.82
N PRO A 105 17.46 6.01 5.76
CA PRO A 105 17.64 5.58 7.14
C PRO A 105 16.31 5.15 7.76
N ILE A 106 16.37 4.29 8.77
CA ILE A 106 15.18 3.74 9.43
C ILE A 106 14.26 4.85 9.97
N ASP A 107 14.82 5.97 10.43
CA ASP A 107 14.01 7.10 10.92
C ASP A 107 13.11 7.68 9.84
N GLU A 108 13.60 7.76 8.60
CA GLU A 108 12.82 8.24 7.46
C GLU A 108 11.74 7.21 7.08
N VAL A 109 12.08 5.94 7.14
CA VAL A 109 11.13 4.86 6.86
C VAL A 109 9.99 4.88 7.89
N ARG A 110 10.30 5.12 9.16
CA ARG A 110 9.29 5.26 10.22
C ARG A 110 8.32 6.39 9.95
N LYS A 111 8.81 7.53 9.45
CA LYS A 111 7.97 8.68 9.11
C LYS A 111 7.01 8.35 7.98
N VAL A 112 7.49 7.68 6.95
CA VAL A 112 6.65 7.23 5.83
C VAL A 112 5.61 6.24 6.34
N ARG A 113 6.03 5.26 7.15
CA ARG A 113 5.12 4.29 7.77
C ARG A 113 3.99 4.97 8.54
N ASP A 114 4.34 5.93 9.40
CA ASP A 114 3.36 6.60 10.25
C ASP A 114 2.38 7.45 9.43
N THR A 115 2.87 8.08 8.36
CA THR A 115 2.01 8.82 7.44
C THR A 115 1.05 7.89 6.71
N ILE A 116 1.53 6.75 6.24
CA ILE A 116 0.69 5.75 5.57
C ILE A 116 -0.39 5.24 6.52
N GLU A 117 -0.03 4.96 7.77
CA GLU A 117 -0.99 4.50 8.76
C GLU A 117 -2.14 5.50 8.93
N GLN A 118 -1.83 6.80 9.04
CA GLN A 118 -2.84 7.83 9.17
C GLN A 118 -3.71 7.92 7.91
N ARG A 119 -3.10 7.85 6.74
CA ARG A 119 -3.84 7.90 5.47
C ARG A 119 -4.78 6.70 5.32
N VAL A 120 -4.33 5.51 5.71
CA VAL A 120 -5.17 4.31 5.64
C VAL A 120 -6.35 4.41 6.60
N LYS A 121 -6.13 4.89 7.83
CA LYS A 121 -7.22 5.09 8.79
C LYS A 121 -8.25 6.08 8.26
N GLN A 122 -7.79 7.16 7.65
CA GLN A 122 -8.68 8.16 7.06
C GLN A 122 -9.46 7.57 5.89
N LEU A 123 -8.79 6.80 5.02
CA LEU A 123 -9.44 6.14 3.89
C LEU A 123 -10.56 5.22 4.36
N ILE A 124 -10.29 4.41 5.38
CA ILE A 124 -11.29 3.49 5.93
C ILE A 124 -12.48 4.27 6.48
N ALA A 125 -12.22 5.35 7.24
CA ALA A 125 -13.28 6.15 7.84
C ALA A 125 -14.16 6.82 6.80
N GLU A 126 -13.58 7.28 5.69
CA GLU A 126 -14.31 8.07 4.69
C GLU A 126 -14.91 7.24 3.56
N ARG A 127 -14.29 6.09 3.20
CA ARG A 127 -14.64 5.35 2.00
C ARG A 127 -15.15 3.94 2.26
N ILE A 128 -14.86 3.36 3.41
CA ILE A 128 -15.21 1.97 3.70
C ILE A 128 -16.38 1.94 4.66
N VAL A 129 -17.53 1.44 4.16
CA VAL A 129 -18.73 1.34 4.96
C VAL A 129 -18.76 -0.01 5.67
N PRO A 130 -18.89 -0.06 7.02
CA PRO A 130 -19.04 -1.32 7.72
C PRO A 130 -20.27 -2.08 7.24
N SER A 131 -20.10 -3.36 7.02
CA SER A 131 -21.20 -4.22 6.57
C SER A 131 -21.92 -4.86 7.76
#